data_7009969636005c46e538acbc4dd8e434
#
_entry.id   7009969636005c46e538acbc4dd8e434
#
_cell.length_a   1.000
_cell.length_b   1.000
_cell.length_c   1.000
_cell.angle_alpha   90.00
_cell.angle_beta   90.00
_cell.angle_gamma   90.00
#
_symmetry.space_group_name_H-M   'P 1'
#
loop_
_entity.id
_entity.type
_entity.pdbx_description
1 polymer ?
#
loop_
_entity_poly.entity_id
_entity_poly.type
_entity_poly.pdbx_seq_one_letter_code
_entity_poly.pdbx_strand_id
1 'polypeptide(L)'
;AETGANVINLHHGNAVNPHINYPFFRPAFMKQYVDESHAKGYKVKIYYTVRELNNHTPELFALKSLGHEIFSPGKGGGYAWLQEHLDGDYIAAWFVDAYKDAAIVNTGISRWHNFYVEGLNWLTKNVGIDGVYIDDLAFDRNTMKRIRRVLENNRPDPRIDVHSANQFNPADGYINSIFLYMEHMPYLDR
;
A
#
# COMPACT_ATOMS: atom_id res chain seq x y z
N ALA A 1 -19.45 9.54 15.45
CA ALA A 1 -20.22 8.91 16.47
C ALA A 1 -21.70 8.72 16.11
N GLU A 2 -22.34 9.64 15.41
CA GLU A 2 -23.76 9.49 15.00
C GLU A 2 -23.99 8.30 14.03
N THR A 3 -22.98 7.91 13.26
CA THR A 3 -23.06 6.80 12.29
C THR A 3 -22.75 5.43 12.86
N GLY A 4 -22.29 5.34 14.13
CA GLY A 4 -21.80 4.10 14.74
C GLY A 4 -20.45 3.61 14.18
N ALA A 5 -19.80 4.36 13.28
CA ALA A 5 -18.49 4.01 12.76
C ALA A 5 -17.42 4.12 13.85
N ASN A 6 -16.57 3.12 13.95
CA ASN A 6 -15.47 3.05 14.93
C ASN A 6 -14.10 2.83 14.29
N VAL A 7 -14.03 2.80 12.96
CA VAL A 7 -12.79 2.63 12.20
C VAL A 7 -12.68 3.73 11.15
N ILE A 8 -11.54 4.39 11.14
CA ILE A 8 -11.18 5.38 10.11
C ILE A 8 -10.29 4.69 9.09
N ASN A 9 -10.63 4.82 7.81
CA ASN A 9 -9.74 4.44 6.72
C ASN A 9 -9.08 5.70 6.16
N LEU A 10 -7.81 5.90 6.51
CA LEU A 10 -7.02 7.05 6.09
C LEU A 10 -6.41 6.76 4.72
N HIS A 11 -7.07 7.21 3.68
CA HIS A 11 -6.57 7.08 2.31
C HIS A 11 -5.32 7.97 2.08
N HIS A 12 -4.61 7.77 0.98
CA HIS A 12 -3.55 8.69 0.56
C HIS A 12 -4.13 9.97 -0.12
N GLY A 13 -3.28 10.93 -0.46
CA GLY A 13 -3.68 12.17 -1.15
C GLY A 13 -4.22 13.25 -0.23
N ASN A 14 -3.90 13.22 1.06
CA ASN A 14 -4.28 14.23 2.03
C ASN A 14 -3.08 14.70 2.88
N ALA A 15 -3.31 15.64 3.78
CA ALA A 15 -2.25 16.22 4.58
C ALA A 15 -1.54 15.24 5.52
N VAL A 16 -2.24 14.19 5.97
CA VAL A 16 -1.71 13.19 6.90
C VAL A 16 -0.94 12.08 6.17
N ASN A 17 -1.49 11.61 5.06
CA ASN A 17 -0.91 10.56 4.21
C ASN A 17 -0.85 11.07 2.75
N PRO A 18 0.11 11.95 2.40
CA PRO A 18 0.08 12.64 1.12
C PRO A 18 0.46 11.76 -0.07
N HIS A 19 1.31 10.77 0.12
CA HIS A 19 1.91 10.00 -0.97
C HIS A 19 1.39 8.56 -1.01
N ILE A 20 1.09 8.09 -2.21
CA ILE A 20 0.67 6.70 -2.40
C ILE A 20 1.78 5.74 -1.97
N ASN A 21 1.43 4.79 -1.12
CA ASN A 21 2.33 3.75 -0.60
C ASN A 21 3.64 4.24 0.05
N TYR A 22 3.67 5.50 0.44
CA TYR A 22 4.78 6.05 1.20
C TYR A 22 4.28 6.83 2.44
N PRO A 23 3.75 6.13 3.45
CA PRO A 23 3.21 6.74 4.67
C PRO A 23 4.29 7.24 5.65
N PHE A 24 5.54 7.29 5.21
CA PHE A 24 6.69 7.68 6.03
C PHE A 24 7.07 9.16 5.87
N PHE A 25 6.35 9.92 5.05
CA PHE A 25 6.70 11.30 4.75
C PHE A 25 6.50 12.25 5.94
N ARG A 26 5.44 12.05 6.71
CA ARG A 26 5.10 12.87 7.90
C ARG A 26 4.72 12.01 9.10
N PRO A 27 5.63 11.17 9.58
CA PRO A 27 5.29 10.17 10.60
C PRO A 27 4.83 10.78 11.92
N ALA A 28 5.42 11.89 12.35
CA ALA A 28 5.01 12.58 13.57
C ALA A 28 3.57 13.14 13.46
N PHE A 29 3.22 13.70 12.30
CA PHE A 29 1.89 14.22 12.07
C PHE A 29 0.85 13.09 11.95
N MET A 30 1.21 12.00 11.29
CA MET A 30 0.35 10.81 11.25
C MET A 30 0.15 10.23 12.64
N LYS A 31 1.21 10.16 13.45
CA LYS A 31 1.12 9.69 14.83
C LYS A 31 0.16 10.56 15.65
N GLN A 32 0.28 11.86 15.57
CA GLN A 32 -0.65 12.78 16.25
C GLN A 32 -2.10 12.49 15.86
N TYR A 33 -2.37 12.36 14.56
CA TYR A 33 -3.71 12.05 14.05
C TYR A 33 -4.24 10.71 14.61
N VAL A 34 -3.38 9.69 14.65
CA VAL A 34 -3.72 8.37 15.20
C VAL A 34 -4.02 8.47 16.70
N ASP A 35 -3.16 9.13 17.48
CA ASP A 35 -3.34 9.31 18.93
C ASP A 35 -4.64 10.06 19.24
N GLU A 36 -4.95 11.13 18.52
CA GLU A 36 -6.21 11.89 18.66
C GLU A 36 -7.44 11.05 18.28
N SER A 37 -7.30 10.17 17.32
CA SER A 37 -8.36 9.25 16.90
C SER A 37 -8.60 8.17 17.95
N HIS A 38 -7.55 7.60 18.50
CA HIS A 38 -7.61 6.64 19.60
C HIS A 38 -8.25 7.23 20.85
N ALA A 39 -7.92 8.48 21.20
CA ALA A 39 -8.54 9.18 22.33
C ALA A 39 -10.06 9.35 22.18
N LYS A 40 -10.57 9.29 20.95
CA LYS A 40 -12.01 9.32 20.63
C LYS A 40 -12.61 7.91 20.46
N GLY A 41 -11.85 6.85 20.69
CA GLY A 41 -12.28 5.47 20.56
C GLY A 41 -12.28 4.92 19.14
N TYR A 42 -11.65 5.59 18.18
CA TYR A 42 -11.55 5.11 16.80
C TYR A 42 -10.27 4.30 16.57
N LYS A 43 -10.35 3.26 15.77
CA LYS A 43 -9.20 2.62 15.14
C LYS A 43 -8.83 3.34 13.84
N VAL A 44 -7.55 3.34 13.49
CA VAL A 44 -7.05 3.98 12.26
C VAL A 44 -6.34 2.94 11.39
N LYS A 45 -6.90 2.70 10.21
CA LYS A 45 -6.22 2.00 9.12
C LYS A 45 -5.70 3.01 8.11
N ILE A 46 -4.63 2.67 7.45
CA ILE A 46 -4.08 3.50 6.37
C ILE A 46 -4.12 2.77 5.03
N TYR A 47 -4.23 3.54 3.94
CA TYR A 47 -3.94 3.04 2.60
C TYR A 47 -2.44 2.71 2.53
N TYR A 48 -2.14 1.44 2.40
CA TYR A 48 -0.78 0.94 2.23
C TYR A 48 -0.85 -0.36 1.45
N THR A 49 -0.76 -0.24 0.13
CA THR A 49 -0.77 -1.36 -0.79
C THR A 49 0.65 -1.70 -1.24
N VAL A 50 0.84 -2.82 -1.92
CA VAL A 50 2.18 -3.29 -2.28
C VAL A 50 2.52 -3.04 -3.75
N ARG A 51 1.52 -2.76 -4.58
CA ARG A 51 1.65 -2.73 -6.04
C ARG A 51 2.35 -1.49 -6.57
N GLU A 52 2.27 -0.39 -5.87
CA GLU A 52 2.67 0.92 -6.35
C GLU A 52 3.62 1.60 -5.37
N LEU A 53 4.51 2.44 -5.89
CA LEU A 53 5.39 3.26 -5.07
C LEU A 53 5.39 4.70 -5.58
N ASN A 54 5.29 5.64 -4.67
CA ASN A 54 5.37 7.05 -4.99
C ASN A 54 6.75 7.44 -5.52
N ASN A 55 6.78 8.21 -6.60
CA ASN A 55 8.01 8.67 -7.25
C ASN A 55 8.83 9.65 -6.39
N HIS A 56 8.21 10.27 -5.40
CA HIS A 56 8.88 11.18 -4.46
C HIS A 56 9.50 10.46 -3.25
N THR A 57 9.45 9.13 -3.25
CA THR A 57 10.07 8.32 -2.21
C THR A 57 11.59 8.48 -2.23
N PRO A 58 12.24 8.90 -1.13
CA PRO A 58 13.69 9.06 -1.09
C PRO A 58 14.45 7.78 -1.43
N GLU A 59 13.89 6.62 -1.09
CA GLU A 59 14.47 5.31 -1.34
C GLU A 59 14.33 4.84 -2.80
N LEU A 60 13.61 5.58 -3.65
CA LEU A 60 13.35 5.18 -5.04
C LEU A 60 14.65 4.85 -5.79
N PHE A 61 15.68 5.68 -5.66
CA PHE A 61 16.95 5.48 -6.33
C PHE A 61 17.72 4.26 -5.82
N ALA A 62 17.64 3.99 -4.51
CA ALA A 62 18.22 2.79 -3.93
C ALA A 62 17.47 1.54 -4.43
N LEU A 63 16.15 1.59 -4.48
CA LEU A 63 15.32 0.51 -5.00
C LEU A 63 15.53 0.30 -6.50
N LYS A 64 15.74 1.37 -7.26
CA LYS A 64 16.08 1.29 -8.69
C LYS A 64 17.36 0.48 -8.96
N SER A 65 18.34 0.55 -8.07
CA SER A 65 19.59 -0.21 -8.22
C SER A 65 19.37 -1.73 -8.25
N LEU A 66 18.19 -2.19 -7.82
CA LEU A 66 17.75 -3.59 -7.89
C LEU A 66 17.03 -3.91 -9.22
N GLY A 67 16.90 -2.94 -10.11
CA GLY A 67 16.33 -3.10 -11.44
C GLY A 67 14.91 -3.66 -11.43
N HIS A 68 14.65 -4.58 -12.34
CA HIS A 68 13.34 -5.20 -12.51
C HIS A 68 12.95 -6.19 -11.41
N GLU A 69 13.81 -6.40 -10.42
CA GLU A 69 13.35 -7.03 -9.18
C GLU A 69 12.30 -6.18 -8.47
N ILE A 70 12.45 -4.83 -8.55
CA ILE A 70 11.57 -3.89 -7.87
C ILE A 70 10.57 -3.24 -8.84
N PHE A 71 11.03 -2.73 -9.97
CA PHE A 71 10.17 -2.02 -10.92
C PHE A 71 9.81 -2.89 -12.12
N SER A 72 8.53 -2.97 -12.43
CA SER A 72 8.06 -3.68 -13.61
C SER A 72 8.58 -3.01 -14.88
N PRO A 73 9.25 -3.74 -15.78
CA PRO A 73 9.77 -3.19 -17.01
C PRO A 73 8.65 -2.82 -17.97
N GLY A 74 8.84 -1.81 -18.77
CA GLY A 74 7.92 -1.44 -19.84
C GLY A 74 8.02 0.03 -20.23
N LYS A 75 7.36 0.38 -21.34
CA LYS A 75 7.22 1.75 -21.75
C LYS A 75 6.19 2.43 -20.85
N GLY A 76 6.66 3.06 -19.79
CA GLY A 76 5.80 3.82 -18.91
C GLY A 76 5.34 5.11 -19.56
N GLY A 77 4.06 5.40 -19.44
CA GLY A 77 3.61 6.78 -19.44
C GLY A 77 3.88 7.34 -18.06
N GLY A 78 3.94 8.59 -17.85
CA GLY A 78 3.98 9.09 -16.50
C GLY A 78 4.85 10.32 -16.34
N TYR A 79 5.40 10.47 -15.17
CA TYR A 79 6.11 11.68 -14.82
C TYR A 79 7.42 11.82 -15.59
N ALA A 80 7.56 12.90 -16.36
CA ALA A 80 8.69 13.10 -17.27
C ALA A 80 10.05 13.04 -16.56
N TRP A 81 10.15 13.65 -15.38
CA TRP A 81 11.39 13.61 -14.59
C TRP A 81 11.80 12.18 -14.25
N LEU A 82 10.85 11.33 -13.86
CA LEU A 82 11.13 9.94 -13.53
C LEU A 82 11.49 9.14 -14.77
N GLN A 83 10.81 9.35 -15.90
CA GLN A 83 11.15 8.75 -17.19
C GLN A 83 12.57 9.09 -17.60
N GLU A 84 12.94 10.36 -17.51
CA GLU A 84 14.27 10.86 -17.85
C GLU A 84 15.35 10.24 -16.96
N HIS A 85 15.10 10.14 -15.65
CA HIS A 85 16.09 9.63 -14.69
C HIS A 85 16.12 8.11 -14.55
N LEU A 86 15.06 7.42 -14.97
CA LEU A 86 14.95 5.96 -14.94
C LEU A 86 15.01 5.34 -16.33
N ASP A 87 15.46 6.09 -17.34
CA ASP A 87 15.63 5.64 -18.73
C ASP A 87 14.32 5.16 -19.38
N GLY A 88 13.18 5.55 -18.84
CA GLY A 88 11.86 5.20 -19.36
C GLY A 88 11.49 3.72 -19.29
N ASP A 89 12.28 2.90 -18.60
CA ASP A 89 12.09 1.45 -18.54
C ASP A 89 11.38 1.01 -17.25
N TYR A 90 10.15 1.51 -17.08
CA TYR A 90 9.25 1.07 -16.02
C TYR A 90 7.80 1.35 -16.43
N ILE A 91 6.84 0.70 -15.79
CA ILE A 91 5.42 0.95 -16.01
C ILE A 91 4.93 1.98 -14.97
N ALA A 92 4.34 3.07 -15.46
CA ALA A 92 3.65 4.01 -14.58
C ALA A 92 2.39 3.35 -14.01
N ALA A 93 2.20 3.50 -12.71
CA ALA A 93 0.97 3.11 -12.06
C ALA A 93 -0.14 4.13 -12.32
N TRP A 94 -1.31 3.84 -11.81
CA TRP A 94 -2.37 4.83 -11.70
C TRP A 94 -1.84 6.07 -10.98
N PHE A 95 -2.04 7.24 -11.56
CA PHE A 95 -1.60 8.50 -10.98
C PHE A 95 -2.69 9.56 -11.09
N VAL A 96 -2.74 10.41 -10.11
CA VAL A 96 -3.49 11.67 -10.18
C VAL A 96 -2.60 12.68 -10.87
N ASP A 97 -3.09 13.31 -11.93
CA ASP A 97 -2.29 14.21 -12.78
C ASP A 97 -1.60 15.33 -11.98
N ALA A 98 -2.25 15.81 -10.93
CA ALA A 98 -1.70 16.81 -10.02
C ALA A 98 -0.47 16.32 -9.23
N TYR A 99 -0.31 15.01 -9.02
CA TYR A 99 0.78 14.43 -8.23
C TYR A 99 1.81 13.69 -9.07
N LYS A 100 1.44 13.15 -10.21
CA LYS A 100 2.29 12.47 -11.21
C LYS A 100 3.28 11.47 -10.59
N ASP A 101 2.82 10.55 -9.75
CA ASP A 101 3.66 10.14 -8.66
C ASP A 101 3.78 8.66 -8.38
N ALA A 102 3.46 7.77 -9.31
CA ALA A 102 3.58 6.36 -9.00
C ALA A 102 4.23 5.52 -10.11
N ALA A 103 5.05 4.58 -9.70
CA ALA A 103 5.59 3.51 -10.54
C ALA A 103 5.04 2.16 -10.06
N ILE A 104 4.78 1.23 -10.99
CA ILE A 104 4.39 -0.13 -10.65
C ILE A 104 5.62 -0.89 -10.16
N VAL A 105 5.56 -1.38 -8.93
CA VAL A 105 6.57 -2.29 -8.41
C VAL A 105 6.26 -3.72 -8.85
N ASN A 106 7.31 -4.51 -8.98
CA ASN A 106 7.16 -5.93 -9.29
C ASN A 106 6.54 -6.66 -8.10
N THR A 107 5.44 -7.33 -8.34
CA THR A 107 4.68 -8.06 -7.33
C THR A 107 5.14 -9.50 -7.12
N GLY A 108 6.11 -9.96 -7.90
CA GLY A 108 6.76 -11.24 -7.68
C GLY A 108 7.56 -11.28 -6.38
N ILE A 109 8.14 -12.42 -6.07
CA ILE A 109 9.00 -12.59 -4.89
C ILE A 109 10.22 -11.67 -5.03
N SER A 110 10.28 -10.62 -4.21
CA SER A 110 11.31 -9.58 -4.28
C SER A 110 11.64 -9.00 -2.92
N ARG A 111 12.76 -8.30 -2.84
CA ARG A 111 13.14 -7.53 -1.64
C ARG A 111 12.18 -6.39 -1.33
N TRP A 112 11.36 -5.97 -2.29
CA TRP A 112 10.27 -5.03 -2.06
C TRP A 112 9.31 -5.50 -0.97
N HIS A 113 8.96 -6.79 -0.94
CA HIS A 113 8.07 -7.32 0.09
C HIS A 113 8.69 -7.24 1.48
N ASN A 114 10.01 -7.37 1.60
CA ASN A 114 10.69 -7.16 2.88
C ASN A 114 10.63 -5.69 3.31
N PHE A 115 10.86 -4.76 2.38
CA PHE A 115 10.73 -3.32 2.63
C PHE A 115 9.30 -2.97 3.09
N TYR A 116 8.30 -3.48 2.38
CA TYR A 116 6.89 -3.26 2.70
C TYR A 116 6.52 -3.80 4.09
N VAL A 117 6.86 -5.04 4.38
CA VAL A 117 6.51 -5.70 5.65
C VAL A 117 7.24 -5.05 6.83
N GLU A 118 8.51 -4.68 6.67
CA GLU A 118 9.26 -3.99 7.72
C GLU A 118 8.76 -2.56 7.91
N GLY A 119 8.38 -1.88 6.84
CA GLY A 119 7.71 -0.59 6.91
C GLY A 119 6.40 -0.66 7.71
N LEU A 120 5.60 -1.70 7.49
CA LEU A 120 4.38 -1.94 8.27
C LEU A 120 4.69 -2.20 9.76
N ASN A 121 5.73 -2.99 10.03
CA ASN A 121 6.18 -3.23 11.40
C ASN A 121 6.58 -1.93 12.10
N TRP A 122 7.30 -1.06 11.40
CA TRP A 122 7.68 0.24 11.91
C TRP A 122 6.46 1.14 12.18
N LEU A 123 5.52 1.21 11.23
CA LEU A 123 4.30 2.03 11.35
C LEU A 123 3.42 1.60 12.54
N THR A 124 3.24 0.31 12.72
CA THR A 124 2.45 -0.21 13.83
C THR A 124 3.08 0.08 15.18
N LYS A 125 4.42 0.05 15.28
CA LYS A 125 5.16 0.31 16.52
C LYS A 125 5.32 1.80 16.84
N ASN A 126 5.62 2.60 15.83
CA ASN A 126 6.03 3.99 16.04
C ASN A 126 4.90 5.00 15.79
N VAL A 127 4.02 4.71 14.88
CA VAL A 127 2.85 5.56 14.57
C VAL A 127 1.59 5.05 15.28
N GLY A 128 1.47 3.74 15.45
CA GLY A 128 0.37 3.14 16.18
C GLY A 128 -0.87 2.85 15.31
N ILE A 129 -0.72 2.74 14.00
CA ILE A 129 -1.84 2.37 13.12
C ILE A 129 -2.41 1.00 13.51
N ASP A 130 -3.71 0.82 13.33
CA ASP A 130 -4.42 -0.42 13.72
C ASP A 130 -4.63 -1.39 12.57
N GLY A 131 -4.23 -1.01 11.37
CA GLY A 131 -4.40 -1.87 10.21
C GLY A 131 -4.10 -1.18 8.90
N VAL A 132 -4.42 -1.89 7.84
CA VAL A 132 -4.18 -1.45 6.47
C VAL A 132 -5.41 -1.65 5.58
N TYR A 133 -5.53 -0.78 4.60
CA TYR A 133 -6.37 -0.96 3.44
C TYR A 133 -5.46 -1.26 2.25
N ILE A 134 -5.61 -2.43 1.68
CA ILE A 134 -4.83 -2.91 0.54
C ILE A 134 -5.70 -2.80 -0.70
N ASP A 135 -5.31 -1.94 -1.59
CA ASP A 135 -5.98 -1.76 -2.86
C ASP A 135 -5.32 -2.67 -3.89
N ASP A 136 -6.01 -3.75 -4.18
CA ASP A 136 -5.54 -4.84 -5.01
C ASP A 136 -4.42 -5.72 -4.37
N LEU A 137 -4.69 -7.01 -4.26
CA LEU A 137 -3.74 -7.98 -3.73
C LEU A 137 -2.72 -8.37 -4.81
N ALA A 138 -1.55 -7.81 -4.74
CA ALA A 138 -0.49 -8.02 -5.71
C ALA A 138 0.73 -8.71 -5.08
N PHE A 139 0.50 -9.70 -4.21
CA PHE A 139 1.56 -10.45 -3.54
C PHE A 139 1.09 -11.85 -3.15
N ASP A 140 2.05 -12.71 -2.82
CA ASP A 140 1.80 -14.09 -2.46
C ASP A 140 1.24 -14.25 -1.03
N ARG A 141 0.69 -15.43 -0.78
CA ARG A 141 0.12 -15.80 0.52
C ARG A 141 1.11 -15.69 1.68
N ASN A 142 2.41 -15.93 1.46
CA ASN A 142 3.40 -15.83 2.54
C ASN A 142 3.60 -14.37 2.96
N THR A 143 3.58 -13.44 2.02
CA THR A 143 3.60 -12.01 2.30
C THR A 143 2.37 -11.59 3.10
N MET A 144 1.16 -12.07 2.73
CA MET A 144 -0.05 -11.82 3.51
C MET A 144 0.04 -12.35 4.95
N LYS A 145 0.56 -13.57 5.14
CA LYS A 145 0.80 -14.11 6.48
C LYS A 145 1.76 -13.25 7.32
N ARG A 146 2.80 -12.73 6.69
CA ARG A 146 3.75 -11.83 7.34
C ARG A 146 3.08 -10.51 7.75
N ILE A 147 2.29 -9.92 6.86
CA ILE A 147 1.49 -8.71 7.13
C ILE A 147 0.58 -8.96 8.35
N ARG A 148 -0.20 -10.02 8.32
CA ARG A 148 -1.11 -10.38 9.42
C ARG A 148 -0.37 -10.55 10.72
N ARG A 149 0.72 -11.31 10.73
CA ARG A 149 1.54 -11.54 11.93
C ARG A 149 2.14 -10.25 12.50
N VAL A 150 2.62 -9.35 11.64
CA VAL A 150 3.16 -8.05 12.09
C VAL A 150 2.07 -7.24 12.80
N LEU A 151 0.89 -7.18 12.22
CA LEU A 151 -0.24 -6.47 12.81
C LEU A 151 -0.65 -7.09 14.15
N GLU A 152 -0.85 -8.39 14.21
CA GLU A 152 -1.26 -9.11 15.44
C GLU A 152 -0.23 -9.02 16.57
N ASN A 153 1.06 -9.01 16.25
CA ASN A 153 2.13 -8.86 17.24
C ASN A 153 2.17 -7.45 17.85
N ASN A 154 1.72 -6.45 17.14
CA ASN A 154 1.90 -5.06 17.54
C ASN A 154 0.60 -4.35 17.95
N ARG A 155 -0.56 -4.87 17.54
CA ARG A 155 -1.85 -4.20 17.77
C ARG A 155 -2.90 -5.17 18.27
N PRO A 156 -3.72 -4.77 19.26
CA PRO A 156 -4.90 -5.52 19.64
C PRO A 156 -5.98 -5.40 18.55
N ASP A 157 -6.52 -6.52 18.11
CA ASP A 157 -7.64 -6.58 17.15
C ASP A 157 -7.36 -5.73 15.87
N PRO A 158 -6.28 -6.03 15.12
CA PRO A 158 -5.93 -5.28 13.93
C PRO A 158 -6.91 -5.55 12.78
N ARG A 159 -6.93 -4.67 11.79
CA ARG A 159 -7.85 -4.75 10.65
C ARG A 159 -7.11 -4.73 9.32
N ILE A 160 -7.45 -5.68 8.46
CA ILE A 160 -6.99 -5.74 7.06
C ILE A 160 -8.22 -5.72 6.16
N ASP A 161 -8.39 -4.65 5.43
CA ASP A 161 -9.39 -4.54 4.39
C ASP A 161 -8.72 -4.60 3.02
N VAL A 162 -9.38 -5.25 2.08
CA VAL A 162 -8.92 -5.37 0.70
C VAL A 162 -9.99 -4.90 -0.26
N HIS A 163 -9.56 -4.11 -1.23
CA HIS A 163 -10.34 -3.84 -2.41
C HIS A 163 -9.85 -4.77 -3.53
N SER A 164 -10.72 -5.65 -3.99
CA SER A 164 -10.44 -6.44 -5.19
C SER A 164 -10.68 -5.60 -6.44
N ALA A 165 -9.85 -5.75 -7.46
CA ALA A 165 -10.10 -5.13 -8.75
C ALA A 165 -11.43 -5.64 -9.32
N ASN A 166 -12.41 -4.77 -9.42
CA ASN A 166 -13.76 -5.08 -9.91
C ASN A 166 -13.83 -5.06 -11.44
N GLN A 167 -12.72 -5.29 -12.12
CA GLN A 167 -12.71 -5.28 -13.56
C GLN A 167 -13.29 -6.58 -14.09
N PHE A 168 -14.56 -6.52 -14.41
CA PHE A 168 -15.19 -7.48 -15.29
C PHE A 168 -14.65 -7.22 -16.71
N ASN A 169 -13.58 -7.91 -17.07
CA ASN A 169 -13.08 -7.86 -18.43
C ASN A 169 -13.60 -9.10 -19.17
N PRO A 170 -14.53 -8.94 -20.13
CA PRO A 170 -15.05 -10.07 -20.90
C PRO A 170 -13.96 -10.81 -21.68
N ALA A 171 -12.85 -10.14 -22.01
CA ALA A 171 -11.72 -10.75 -22.69
C ALA A 171 -10.95 -11.74 -21.80
N ASP A 172 -10.98 -11.55 -20.49
CA ASP A 172 -10.30 -12.42 -19.50
C ASP A 172 -11.27 -13.48 -18.94
N GLY A 173 -12.49 -13.54 -19.46
CA GLY A 173 -13.53 -14.45 -18.98
C GLY A 173 -14.24 -13.96 -17.71
N TYR A 174 -15.02 -14.87 -17.10
CA TYR A 174 -15.83 -14.54 -15.91
C TYR A 174 -15.03 -14.64 -14.59
N ILE A 175 -13.72 -14.62 -14.66
CA ILE A 175 -12.89 -14.69 -13.46
C ILE A 175 -12.92 -13.32 -12.81
N ASN A 176 -13.74 -13.18 -11.78
CA ASN A 176 -13.66 -12.06 -10.87
C ASN A 176 -12.36 -12.17 -10.08
N SER A 177 -11.63 -11.07 -9.94
CA SER A 177 -10.40 -11.00 -9.17
C SER A 177 -10.54 -11.55 -7.74
N ILE A 178 -11.74 -11.50 -7.15
CA ILE A 178 -11.99 -12.08 -5.83
C ILE A 178 -11.67 -13.59 -5.77
N PHE A 179 -11.89 -14.33 -6.84
CA PHE A 179 -11.54 -15.75 -6.89
C PHE A 179 -10.03 -15.98 -6.97
N LEU A 180 -9.29 -15.04 -7.55
CA LEU A 180 -7.83 -15.10 -7.58
C LEU A 180 -7.24 -14.89 -6.18
N TYR A 181 -7.99 -14.24 -5.29
CA TYR A 181 -7.54 -13.90 -3.94
C TYR A 181 -8.08 -14.84 -2.86
N MET A 182 -8.75 -15.92 -3.24
CA MET A 182 -9.35 -16.86 -2.26
C MET A 182 -8.36 -17.37 -1.23
N GLU A 183 -7.11 -17.59 -1.60
CA GLU A 183 -6.06 -18.04 -0.66
C GLU A 183 -5.74 -17.00 0.42
N HIS A 184 -6.10 -15.75 0.23
CA HIS A 184 -5.87 -14.66 1.16
C HIS A 184 -7.04 -14.43 2.14
N MET A 185 -8.24 -14.91 1.79
CA MET A 185 -9.46 -14.69 2.57
C MET A 185 -9.31 -14.99 4.06
N PRO A 186 -8.61 -16.08 4.49
CA PRO A 186 -8.44 -16.37 5.92
C PRO A 186 -7.66 -15.32 6.72
N TYR A 187 -7.01 -14.37 6.03
CA TYR A 187 -6.17 -13.34 6.65
C TYR A 187 -6.80 -11.95 6.60
N LEU A 188 -7.97 -11.81 5.98
CA LEU A 188 -8.67 -10.56 5.77
C LEU A 188 -9.81 -10.40 6.77
N ASP A 189 -10.12 -9.16 7.12
CA ASP A 189 -11.27 -8.83 7.96
C ASP A 189 -12.45 -8.28 7.12
N ARG A 190 -12.15 -7.72 5.93
CA ARG A 190 -13.15 -7.18 5.02
C ARG A 190 -12.62 -7.08 3.59
#